data_616f81e3d17bc236a6f1c416fd1c77db
#
_entry.id   616f81e3d17bc236a6f1c416fd1c77db
#
_cell.length_a   1.000
_cell.length_b   1.000
_cell.length_c   1.000
_cell.angle_alpha   90.00
_cell.angle_beta   90.00
_cell.angle_gamma   90.00
#
_symmetry.space_group_name_H-M   'P 1'
#
loop_
_entity.id
_entity.type
_entity.pdbx_description
1 polymer ?
#
loop_
_entity_poly.entity_id
_entity_poly.type
_entity_poly.pdbx_seq_one_letter_code
_entity_poly.pdbx_strand_id
1 'polypeptide(L)'
;EPVGSMVVDIGGGTTDIAVITLGSMACSTSLKLAGDALTAAVQRFVQEKYQIVVGENMAERIKIALGSVAPLPVPLAFEVSGKDLATASPRTIALSDSDIREAFQPITEKLVSAIMGILEVTPPELGADIMRQGMLLTGGGALLRGFADRITRATRIPVHVDSDPLTT
;
A
#
# COMPACT_ATOMS: atom_id res chain seq x y z
N GLU A 1 31.78 1.05 10.91
CA GLU A 1 31.29 1.36 9.56
C GLU A 1 29.83 1.73 9.61
N PRO A 2 29.40 2.79 8.93
CA PRO A 2 28.00 3.13 8.87
C PRO A 2 27.21 2.03 8.16
N VAL A 3 26.14 1.56 8.79
CA VAL A 3 25.26 0.53 8.24
C VAL A 3 24.03 1.24 7.70
N GLY A 4 23.75 1.07 6.41
CA GLY A 4 22.56 1.62 5.78
C GLY A 4 21.33 0.77 6.07
N SER A 5 20.22 1.42 6.35
CA SER A 5 18.91 0.78 6.46
C SER A 5 17.87 1.58 5.69
N MET A 6 16.83 0.91 5.24
CA MET A 6 15.75 1.53 4.48
C MET A 6 14.42 1.34 5.20
N VAL A 7 13.65 2.42 5.26
CA VAL A 7 12.32 2.41 5.88
C VAL A 7 11.30 2.93 4.88
N VAL A 8 10.19 2.21 4.74
CA VAL A 8 9.04 2.62 3.94
C VAL A 8 7.85 2.73 4.89
N ASP A 9 7.40 3.96 5.12
CA ASP A 9 6.28 4.25 6.02
C ASP A 9 5.07 4.68 5.18
N ILE A 10 4.04 3.83 5.15
CA ILE A 10 2.80 4.10 4.43
C ILE A 10 1.74 4.52 5.44
N GLY A 11 1.61 5.83 5.65
CA GLY A 11 0.63 6.41 6.55
C GLY A 11 -0.74 6.60 5.90
N GLY A 12 -1.54 7.49 6.48
CA GLY A 12 -2.84 7.88 5.92
C GLY A 12 -2.71 8.79 4.71
N GLY A 13 -2.00 9.91 4.87
CA GLY A 13 -1.89 10.94 3.84
C GLY A 13 -0.65 10.84 2.97
N THR A 14 0.46 10.33 3.51
CA THR A 14 1.74 10.26 2.80
C THR A 14 2.42 8.91 2.98
N THR A 15 3.24 8.57 1.99
CA THR A 15 4.21 7.48 2.07
C THR A 15 5.59 8.10 2.08
N ASP A 16 6.38 7.78 3.11
CA ASP A 16 7.73 8.30 3.29
C ASP A 16 8.72 7.16 3.14
N ILE A 17 9.69 7.36 2.26
CA ILE A 17 10.74 6.38 1.97
C ILE A 17 12.08 7.03 2.31
N ALA A 18 12.87 6.39 3.15
CA ALA A 18 14.14 6.93 3.60
C ALA A 18 15.22 5.85 3.67
N VAL A 19 16.42 6.22 3.27
CA VAL A 19 17.65 5.46 3.53
C VAL A 19 18.40 6.19 4.64
N ILE A 20 18.65 5.50 5.72
CA ILE A 20 19.18 6.05 6.97
C ILE A 20 20.54 5.40 7.26
N THR A 21 21.49 6.23 7.68
CA THR A 21 22.78 5.79 8.25
C THR A 21 22.90 6.39 9.64
N LEU A 22 23.67 5.82 10.52
CA LEU A 22 23.99 6.29 11.89
C LEU A 22 23.44 7.68 12.25
N GLY A 23 22.11 7.77 12.41
CA GLY A 23 21.44 8.99 12.85
C GLY A 23 21.26 10.09 11.80
N SER A 24 21.62 9.84 10.55
CA SER A 24 21.38 10.80 9.47
C SER A 24 20.66 10.15 8.30
N MET A 25 19.94 10.98 7.55
CA MET A 25 19.19 10.55 6.37
C MET A 25 20.06 10.72 5.13
N ALA A 26 20.36 9.62 4.44
CA ALA A 26 21.18 9.66 3.23
C ALA A 26 20.39 10.12 2.01
N CYS A 27 19.18 9.59 1.84
CA CYS A 27 18.24 10.03 0.81
C CYS A 27 16.82 9.72 1.26
N SER A 28 15.86 10.49 0.78
CA SER A 28 14.45 10.30 1.14
C SER A 28 13.55 10.89 0.09
N THR A 29 12.31 10.42 0.09
CA THR A 29 11.22 11.02 -0.69
C THR A 29 9.91 10.85 0.07
N SER A 30 8.96 11.72 -0.23
CA SER A 30 7.61 11.66 0.32
C SER A 30 6.61 11.78 -0.82
N LEU A 31 5.59 10.93 -0.80
CA LEU A 31 4.53 10.92 -1.79
C LEU A 31 3.18 11.11 -1.11
N LYS A 32 2.29 11.85 -1.74
CA LYS A 32 0.90 11.98 -1.30
C LYS A 32 0.05 10.81 -1.82
N LEU A 33 0.58 9.60 -1.71
CA LEU A 33 -0.08 8.35 -2.07
C LEU A 33 0.05 7.39 -0.90
N ALA A 34 -1.03 7.18 -0.19
CA ALA A 34 -1.04 6.36 1.02
C ALA A 34 -2.45 5.84 1.30
N GLY A 35 -2.79 5.57 2.55
CA GLY A 35 -4.07 4.99 2.92
C GLY A 35 -5.29 5.74 2.40
N ASP A 36 -5.27 7.06 2.43
CA ASP A 36 -6.40 7.87 1.95
C ASP A 36 -6.60 7.75 0.44
N ALA A 37 -5.50 7.67 -0.31
CA ALA A 37 -5.57 7.44 -1.75
C ALA A 37 -6.14 6.06 -2.09
N LEU A 38 -5.81 5.05 -1.29
CA LEU A 38 -6.37 3.71 -1.43
C LEU A 38 -7.87 3.71 -1.15
N THR A 39 -8.30 4.40 -0.10
CA THR A 39 -9.73 4.54 0.24
C THR A 39 -10.50 5.23 -0.89
N ALA A 40 -9.94 6.32 -1.43
CA ALA A 40 -10.53 7.02 -2.58
C ALA A 40 -10.59 6.14 -3.83
N ALA A 41 -9.57 5.31 -4.05
CA ALA A 41 -9.55 4.37 -5.17
C ALA A 41 -10.68 3.33 -5.06
N VAL A 42 -10.97 2.85 -3.86
CA VAL A 42 -12.12 1.96 -3.61
C VAL A 42 -13.43 2.63 -4.00
N GLN A 43 -13.65 3.86 -3.52
CA GLN A 43 -14.88 4.62 -3.84
C GLN A 43 -15.05 4.79 -5.34
N ARG A 44 -14.00 5.19 -6.04
CA ARG A 44 -14.02 5.39 -7.49
C ARG A 44 -14.28 4.10 -8.24
N PHE A 45 -13.62 3.03 -7.86
CA PHE A 45 -13.76 1.72 -8.50
C PHE A 45 -15.19 1.19 -8.38
N VAL A 46 -15.77 1.25 -7.19
CA VAL A 46 -17.15 0.79 -6.95
C VAL A 46 -18.15 1.62 -7.75
N GLN A 47 -17.94 2.93 -7.80
CA GLN A 47 -18.80 3.82 -8.58
C GLN A 47 -18.71 3.53 -10.08
N GLU A 48 -17.52 3.38 -10.62
CA GLU A 48 -17.31 3.15 -12.04
C GLU A 48 -17.77 1.77 -12.50
N LYS A 49 -17.48 0.74 -11.72
CA LYS A 49 -17.78 -0.63 -12.13
C LYS A 49 -19.20 -1.06 -11.79
N TYR A 50 -19.71 -0.67 -10.65
CA TYR A 50 -21.00 -1.15 -10.15
C TYR A 50 -22.08 -0.08 -10.09
N GLN A 51 -21.76 1.17 -10.42
CA GLN A 51 -22.69 2.30 -10.39
C GLN A 51 -23.32 2.50 -9.01
N ILE A 52 -22.50 2.34 -7.97
CA ILE A 52 -22.89 2.50 -6.56
C ILE A 52 -21.97 3.51 -5.92
N VAL A 53 -22.54 4.42 -5.12
CA VAL A 53 -21.81 5.36 -4.30
C VAL A 53 -21.72 4.79 -2.88
N VAL A 54 -20.49 4.64 -2.38
CA VAL A 54 -20.25 4.26 -0.98
C VAL A 54 -19.58 5.43 -0.26
N GLY A 55 -19.90 5.58 1.02
CA GLY A 55 -19.28 6.60 1.86
C GLY A 55 -17.85 6.26 2.21
N GLU A 56 -17.12 7.24 2.73
CA GLU A 56 -15.71 7.08 3.10
C GLU A 56 -15.50 5.98 4.15
N ASN A 57 -16.38 5.91 5.17
CA ASN A 57 -16.29 4.87 6.20
C ASN A 57 -16.49 3.48 5.64
N MET A 58 -17.42 3.30 4.71
CA MET A 58 -17.65 2.02 4.05
C MET A 58 -16.44 1.66 3.18
N ALA A 59 -15.89 2.62 2.45
CA ALA A 59 -14.71 2.40 1.62
C ALA A 59 -13.51 1.98 2.48
N GLU A 60 -13.34 2.58 3.65
CA GLU A 60 -12.30 2.19 4.60
C GLU A 60 -12.48 0.75 5.09
N ARG A 61 -13.71 0.35 5.40
CA ARG A 61 -14.03 -1.02 5.80
C ARG A 61 -13.75 -2.02 4.67
N ILE A 62 -14.07 -1.66 3.43
CA ILE A 62 -13.78 -2.49 2.25
C ILE A 62 -12.26 -2.67 2.11
N LYS A 63 -11.51 -1.59 2.23
CA LYS A 63 -10.05 -1.62 2.15
C LYS A 63 -9.45 -2.58 3.18
N ILE A 64 -9.91 -2.51 4.41
CA ILE A 64 -9.43 -3.37 5.50
C ILE A 64 -9.83 -4.83 5.26
N ALA A 65 -11.08 -5.07 4.86
CA ALA A 65 -11.60 -6.43 4.68
C ALA A 65 -10.99 -7.14 3.47
N LEU A 66 -10.81 -6.44 2.36
CA LEU A 66 -10.45 -7.02 1.06
C LEU A 66 -9.09 -6.57 0.53
N GLY A 67 -8.43 -5.61 1.17
CA GLY A 67 -7.19 -5.02 0.68
C GLY A 67 -6.11 -6.05 0.45
N SER A 68 -5.66 -6.13 -0.81
CA SER A 68 -4.63 -7.07 -1.24
C SER A 68 -3.97 -6.52 -2.51
N VAL A 69 -2.68 -6.74 -2.66
CA VAL A 69 -1.93 -6.36 -3.86
C VAL A 69 -1.37 -7.58 -4.60
N ALA A 70 -1.66 -8.77 -4.10
CA ALA A 70 -1.30 -10.04 -4.73
C ALA A 70 -2.46 -11.03 -4.59
N PRO A 71 -2.61 -11.98 -5.53
CA PRO A 71 -3.66 -12.99 -5.42
C PRO A 71 -3.56 -13.76 -4.10
N LEU A 72 -4.71 -13.98 -3.47
CA LEU A 72 -4.80 -14.69 -2.20
C LEU A 72 -5.03 -16.19 -2.42
N PRO A 73 -4.47 -17.06 -1.55
CA PRO A 73 -4.73 -18.51 -1.64
C PRO A 73 -6.21 -18.85 -1.51
N VAL A 74 -6.94 -18.09 -0.67
CA VAL A 74 -8.38 -18.24 -0.48
C VAL A 74 -9.02 -16.90 -0.85
N PRO A 75 -9.90 -16.86 -1.87
CA PRO A 75 -10.59 -15.64 -2.25
C PRO A 75 -11.44 -15.10 -1.10
N LEU A 76 -11.47 -13.77 -0.98
CA LEU A 76 -12.28 -13.07 0.02
C LEU A 76 -13.44 -12.36 -0.67
N ALA A 77 -14.57 -12.29 0.03
CA ALA A 77 -15.75 -11.54 -0.40
C ALA A 77 -16.28 -10.72 0.77
N PHE A 78 -16.89 -9.58 0.46
CA PHE A 78 -17.44 -8.67 1.44
C PHE A 78 -18.69 -8.02 0.89
N GLU A 79 -19.80 -8.08 1.63
CA GLU A 79 -21.05 -7.43 1.25
C GLU A 79 -20.97 -5.94 1.53
N VAL A 80 -21.37 -5.14 0.54
CA VAL A 80 -21.27 -3.69 0.58
C VAL A 80 -22.63 -3.11 0.22
N SER A 81 -23.11 -2.20 1.05
CA SER A 81 -24.32 -1.44 0.77
C SER A 81 -23.95 0.00 0.41
N GLY A 82 -24.57 0.52 -0.62
CA GLY A 82 -24.40 1.87 -1.09
C GLY A 82 -25.64 2.39 -1.78
N LYS A 83 -25.53 3.56 -2.36
CA LYS A 83 -26.61 4.21 -3.10
C LYS A 83 -26.45 3.91 -4.59
N ASP A 84 -27.50 3.33 -5.19
CA ASP A 84 -27.55 3.10 -6.62
C ASP A 84 -27.66 4.44 -7.36
N LEU A 85 -26.76 4.67 -8.33
CA LEU A 85 -26.73 5.94 -9.07
C LEU A 85 -27.93 6.13 -10.00
N ALA A 86 -28.50 5.04 -10.51
CA ALA A 86 -29.64 5.12 -11.42
C ALA A 86 -30.96 5.38 -10.69
N THR A 87 -31.17 4.74 -9.53
CA THR A 87 -32.46 4.75 -8.82
C THR A 87 -32.42 5.59 -7.53
N ALA A 88 -31.24 5.98 -7.08
CA ALA A 88 -31.00 6.64 -5.78
C ALA A 88 -31.44 5.78 -4.58
N SER A 89 -31.74 4.51 -4.81
CA SER A 89 -32.16 3.57 -3.76
C SER A 89 -30.98 2.81 -3.17
N PRO A 90 -31.09 2.31 -1.95
CA PRO A 90 -30.07 1.42 -1.38
C PRO A 90 -29.90 0.16 -2.23
N ARG A 91 -28.66 -0.26 -2.40
CA ARG A 91 -28.33 -1.49 -3.12
C ARG A 91 -27.15 -2.19 -2.45
N THR A 92 -27.22 -3.51 -2.38
CA THR A 92 -26.15 -4.33 -1.79
C THR A 92 -25.49 -5.15 -2.89
N ILE A 93 -24.16 -5.16 -2.90
CA ILE A 93 -23.34 -5.96 -3.81
C ILE A 93 -22.30 -6.74 -3.02
N ALA A 94 -21.76 -7.79 -3.63
CA ALA A 94 -20.61 -8.50 -3.09
C ALA A 94 -19.37 -8.08 -3.87
N LEU A 95 -18.35 -7.58 -3.16
CA LEU A 95 -17.05 -7.28 -3.72
C LEU A 95 -16.07 -8.39 -3.36
N SER A 96 -15.10 -8.64 -4.23
CA SER A 96 -14.03 -9.60 -4.00
C SER A 96 -12.69 -8.89 -3.75
N ASP A 97 -11.73 -9.64 -3.19
CA ASP A 97 -10.34 -9.16 -3.10
C ASP A 97 -9.76 -8.85 -4.48
N SER A 98 -10.18 -9.60 -5.52
CA SER A 98 -9.77 -9.34 -6.90
C SER A 98 -10.21 -7.96 -7.39
N ASP A 99 -11.43 -7.53 -7.04
CA ASP A 99 -11.93 -6.19 -7.37
C ASP A 99 -11.05 -5.10 -6.76
N ILE A 100 -10.69 -5.27 -5.50
CA ILE A 100 -9.91 -4.27 -4.77
C ILE A 100 -8.46 -4.27 -5.23
N ARG A 101 -7.90 -5.41 -5.58
CA ARG A 101 -6.57 -5.51 -6.20
C ARG A 101 -6.49 -4.69 -7.49
N GLU A 102 -7.52 -4.80 -8.33
CA GLU A 102 -7.64 -4.00 -9.56
C GLU A 102 -7.69 -2.50 -9.24
N ALA A 103 -8.48 -2.12 -8.23
CA ALA A 103 -8.59 -0.73 -7.81
C ALA A 103 -7.24 -0.17 -7.32
N PHE A 104 -6.44 -0.99 -6.63
CA PHE A 104 -5.18 -0.57 -6.01
C PHE A 104 -3.99 -0.60 -6.97
N GLN A 105 -4.10 -1.27 -8.10
CA GLN A 105 -2.96 -1.50 -9.00
C GLN A 105 -2.19 -0.23 -9.39
N PRO A 106 -2.84 0.86 -9.82
CA PRO A 106 -2.09 2.07 -10.18
C PRO A 106 -1.31 2.68 -9.02
N ILE A 107 -1.87 2.63 -7.81
CA ILE A 107 -1.21 3.15 -6.61
C ILE A 107 -0.04 2.24 -6.21
N THR A 108 -0.26 0.94 -6.23
CA THR A 108 0.78 -0.06 -5.93
C THR A 108 1.98 0.12 -6.86
N GLU A 109 1.75 0.29 -8.15
CA GLU A 109 2.82 0.49 -9.12
C GLU A 109 3.61 1.77 -8.86
N LYS A 110 2.91 2.86 -8.50
CA LYS A 110 3.57 4.13 -8.17
C LYS A 110 4.42 4.03 -6.90
N LEU A 111 3.92 3.33 -5.89
CA LEU A 111 4.68 3.12 -4.65
C LEU A 111 5.92 2.27 -4.90
N VAL A 112 5.80 1.19 -5.65
CA VAL A 112 6.94 0.34 -6.00
C VAL A 112 7.97 1.11 -6.83
N SER A 113 7.51 1.90 -7.79
CA SER A 113 8.40 2.74 -8.61
C SER A 113 9.14 3.77 -7.78
N ALA A 114 8.50 4.35 -6.78
CA ALA A 114 9.14 5.30 -5.87
C ALA A 114 10.23 4.64 -5.03
N ILE A 115 9.98 3.43 -4.54
CA ILE A 115 10.97 2.64 -3.80
C ILE A 115 12.17 2.34 -4.71
N MET A 116 11.93 1.90 -5.93
CA MET A 116 12.99 1.64 -6.90
C MET A 116 13.80 2.91 -7.20
N GLY A 117 13.12 4.04 -7.32
CA GLY A 117 13.77 5.33 -7.58
C GLY A 117 14.73 5.75 -6.47
N ILE A 118 14.37 5.52 -5.21
CA ILE A 118 15.26 5.79 -4.07
C ILE A 118 16.46 4.85 -4.09
N LEU A 119 16.26 3.58 -4.43
CA LEU A 119 17.37 2.63 -4.52
C LEU A 119 18.37 3.01 -5.63
N GLU A 120 17.88 3.56 -6.75
CA GLU A 120 18.73 4.01 -7.85
C GLU A 120 19.69 5.13 -7.45
N VAL A 121 19.26 6.03 -6.56
CA VAL A 121 20.07 7.17 -6.11
C VAL A 121 20.83 6.88 -4.81
N THR A 122 20.65 5.69 -4.23
CA THR A 122 21.34 5.28 -3.01
C THR A 122 22.80 4.97 -3.32
N PRO A 123 23.76 5.48 -2.53
CA PRO A 123 25.19 5.13 -2.71
C PRO A 123 25.41 3.62 -2.67
N PRO A 124 26.34 3.09 -3.49
CA PRO A 124 26.53 1.63 -3.59
C PRO A 124 26.80 0.90 -2.28
N GLU A 125 27.57 1.51 -1.37
CA GLU A 125 27.87 0.91 -0.07
C GLU A 125 26.61 0.74 0.78
N LEU A 126 25.74 1.73 0.78
CA LEU A 126 24.47 1.68 1.50
C LEU A 126 23.49 0.72 0.83
N GLY A 127 23.50 0.68 -0.50
CA GLY A 127 22.70 -0.27 -1.25
C GLY A 127 23.05 -1.72 -0.92
N ALA A 128 24.35 -2.02 -0.79
CA ALA A 128 24.81 -3.34 -0.38
C ALA A 128 24.32 -3.71 1.03
N ASP A 129 24.35 -2.77 1.95
CA ASP A 129 23.85 -2.98 3.31
C ASP A 129 22.33 -3.28 3.31
N ILE A 130 21.58 -2.53 2.54
CA ILE A 130 20.11 -2.72 2.41
C ILE A 130 19.81 -4.09 1.83
N MET A 131 20.57 -4.53 0.83
CA MET A 131 20.40 -5.86 0.22
C MET A 131 20.59 -6.99 1.24
N ARG A 132 21.50 -6.80 2.20
CA ARG A 132 21.76 -7.80 3.24
C ARG A 132 20.77 -7.73 4.38
N GLN A 133 20.45 -6.53 4.84
CA GLN A 133 19.61 -6.32 6.03
C GLN A 133 18.13 -6.24 5.72
N GLY A 134 17.78 -5.88 4.49
CA GLY A 134 16.40 -5.69 4.10
C GLY A 134 15.90 -4.29 4.42
N MET A 135 14.62 -4.08 4.16
CA MET A 135 13.94 -2.83 4.47
C MET A 135 12.80 -3.07 5.48
N LEU A 136 12.47 -2.04 6.25
CA LEU A 136 11.34 -2.06 7.17
C LEU A 136 10.13 -1.41 6.51
N LEU A 137 9.02 -2.12 6.48
CA LEU A 137 7.73 -1.62 6.01
C LEU A 137 6.86 -1.36 7.23
N THR A 138 6.42 -0.12 7.39
CA THR A 138 5.65 0.32 8.56
C THR A 138 4.48 1.21 8.14
N GLY A 139 3.68 1.66 9.12
CA GLY A 139 2.46 2.41 8.88
C GLY A 139 1.26 1.51 8.59
N GLY A 140 0.07 2.10 8.51
CA GLY A 140 -1.18 1.34 8.27
C GLY A 140 -1.18 0.58 6.95
N GLY A 141 -0.53 1.11 5.90
CA GLY A 141 -0.43 0.46 4.60
C GLY A 141 0.45 -0.80 4.61
N ALA A 142 1.29 -0.98 5.64
CA ALA A 142 2.05 -2.20 5.80
C ALA A 142 1.16 -3.43 6.03
N LEU A 143 -0.09 -3.22 6.43
CA LEU A 143 -1.08 -4.27 6.65
C LEU A 143 -1.73 -4.79 5.36
N LEU A 144 -1.47 -4.16 4.20
CA LEU A 144 -1.96 -4.64 2.91
C LEU A 144 -1.39 -6.01 2.59
N ARG A 145 -2.27 -6.97 2.34
CA ARG A 145 -1.89 -8.36 2.05
C ARG A 145 -1.07 -8.44 0.77
N GLY A 146 0.09 -9.08 0.86
CA GLY A 146 0.96 -9.30 -0.28
C GLY A 146 1.85 -8.12 -0.67
N PHE A 147 1.78 -7.00 0.04
CA PHE A 147 2.57 -5.82 -0.33
C PHE A 147 4.07 -6.05 -0.09
N ALA A 148 4.44 -6.65 1.03
CA ALA A 148 5.84 -6.99 1.30
C ALA A 148 6.41 -7.92 0.22
N ASP A 149 5.67 -8.94 -0.17
CA ASP A 149 6.09 -9.85 -1.24
C ASP A 149 6.20 -9.14 -2.59
N ARG A 150 5.29 -8.22 -2.86
CA ARG A 150 5.30 -7.43 -4.10
C ARG A 150 6.56 -6.57 -4.18
N ILE A 151 6.93 -5.93 -3.07
CA ILE A 151 8.15 -5.12 -2.99
C ILE A 151 9.39 -6.01 -3.13
N THR A 152 9.42 -7.14 -2.44
CA THR A 152 10.55 -8.09 -2.52
C THR A 152 10.76 -8.58 -3.95
N ARG A 153 9.70 -8.90 -4.67
CA ARG A 153 9.81 -9.33 -6.07
C ARG A 153 10.40 -8.24 -6.97
N ALA A 154 9.98 -7.00 -6.75
CA ALA A 154 10.44 -5.88 -7.58
C ALA A 154 11.89 -5.48 -7.27
N THR A 155 12.28 -5.50 -5.99
CA THR A 155 13.57 -4.98 -5.52
C THR A 155 14.60 -6.07 -5.27
N ARG A 156 14.16 -7.31 -5.06
CA ARG A 156 14.97 -8.45 -4.59
C ARG A 156 15.60 -8.21 -3.22
N ILE A 157 14.98 -7.33 -2.43
CA ILE A 157 15.40 -6.99 -1.08
C ILE A 157 14.40 -7.61 -0.10
N PRO A 158 14.85 -8.27 0.97
CA PRO A 158 13.95 -8.75 2.01
C PRO A 158 13.19 -7.60 2.64
N VAL A 159 11.89 -7.78 2.87
CA VAL A 159 11.02 -6.77 3.49
C VAL A 159 10.52 -7.31 4.81
N HIS A 160 10.76 -6.54 5.88
CA HIS A 160 10.31 -6.85 7.23
C HIS A 160 9.14 -5.94 7.57
N VAL A 161 8.00 -6.52 7.87
CA VAL A 161 6.82 -5.74 8.29
C VAL A 161 6.93 -5.48 9.79
N ASP A 162 6.70 -4.23 10.18
CA ASP A 162 6.68 -3.84 11.60
C ASP A 162 5.59 -4.62 12.34
N SER A 163 5.90 -5.12 13.52
CA SER A 163 4.95 -5.88 14.35
C SER A 163 3.79 -5.02 14.84
N ASP A 164 3.98 -3.71 14.92
CA ASP A 164 2.94 -2.76 15.32
C ASP A 164 3.02 -1.50 14.44
N PRO A 165 2.61 -1.61 13.16
CA PRO A 165 2.80 -0.55 12.18
C PRO A 165 2.00 0.73 12.47
N LEU A 166 0.98 0.67 13.32
CA LEU A 166 0.13 1.82 13.64
C LEU A 166 0.70 2.71 14.74
N THR A 167 1.70 2.25 15.48
CA THR A 167 2.31 3.00 16.58
C THR A 167 3.71 3.52 16.28
N THR A 168 4.19 3.30 15.08
CA THR A 168 5.55 3.68 14.67
C THR A 168 5.63 5.14 14.21
#